data_a52f43cf7ca1a07be75d334a0244849a
#
_entry.id   a52f43cf7ca1a07be75d334a0244849a
#
_cell.length_a   1.000
_cell.length_b   1.000
_cell.length_c   1.000
_cell.angle_alpha   90.00
_cell.angle_beta   90.00
_cell.angle_gamma   90.00
#
_symmetry.space_group_name_H-M   'P 1'
#
loop_
_entity.id
_entity.type
_entity.pdbx_description
1 polymer ?
#
loop_
_entity_poly.entity_id
_entity_poly.type
_entity_poly.pdbx_seq_one_letter_code
_entity_poly.pdbx_strand_id
1 'polypeptide(L)'
;MPMSRLFKLLALAAAMIPVSALAEVTFTRDVAPILQAHCQVCHRPDNIAPMSLLTYQDARPWARSIKQQVMQRNMPPWFIDQHVGIRKFKDDPSLSEQEIATVTAWVDAGAPQGKPSDMPPPRQFEDADKWHIGKPDLIVSMPVEYTVKPASSDWWGNFIADSGLTEDRYIKAVETKPTPGGIRVVHHAVTSLVYNDRPEGGTLNEYAVGKNGDIYPEGSGKLIKAGARIRFNMHYHAIGQPITDRTSVAFVFYPKGYQPQHVINTMLSPNNDDLDIPAGADNVRSDAYFKLEKPARLTGYQPHMHNRGKAQCLEAIYPNMTVEQLSCVNRYNFGWQIAYNYADDVTPLLPAGTIIHTTTWHDNSSKNPFNPDSRNWVGFGNRTTDDMSRAWLNFYYLSDEEFKAAVEARNAKQRELSSQR
;
A
#
# COMPACT_ATOMS: atom_id res chain seq x y z
N MET A 1 70.47 -28.52 -58.11
CA MET A 1 70.43 -27.84 -56.80
C MET A 1 69.00 -27.66 -56.39
N PRO A 2 68.49 -28.36 -55.38
CA PRO A 2 67.14 -28.18 -54.93
C PRO A 2 67.05 -27.34 -53.63
N MET A 3 66.20 -26.30 -53.66
CA MET A 3 65.86 -25.47 -52.52
C MET A 3 64.85 -26.19 -51.60
N SER A 4 65.27 -26.42 -50.36
CA SER A 4 64.44 -26.94 -49.30
C SER A 4 63.52 -25.84 -48.76
N ARG A 5 62.18 -26.04 -48.80
CA ARG A 5 61.21 -25.21 -48.14
C ARG A 5 60.95 -25.74 -46.74
N LEU A 6 61.30 -24.94 -45.74
CA LEU A 6 61.06 -25.19 -44.32
C LEU A 6 59.65 -24.69 -43.99
N PHE A 7 58.71 -25.57 -43.76
CA PHE A 7 57.37 -25.24 -43.20
C PHE A 7 57.47 -25.05 -41.70
N LYS A 8 57.28 -23.80 -41.22
CA LYS A 8 57.09 -23.54 -39.81
C LYS A 8 55.60 -23.77 -39.47
N LEU A 9 55.30 -24.83 -38.72
CA LEU A 9 54.00 -25.02 -38.07
C LEU A 9 53.90 -24.05 -36.88
N LEU A 10 53.03 -23.03 -36.97
CA LEU A 10 52.58 -22.24 -35.83
C LEU A 10 51.46 -23.03 -35.11
N ALA A 11 51.76 -23.57 -33.93
CA ALA A 11 50.75 -24.13 -33.03
C ALA A 11 50.00 -22.99 -32.36
N LEU A 12 48.74 -22.77 -32.74
CA LEU A 12 47.84 -21.83 -32.10
C LEU A 12 47.32 -22.49 -30.79
N ALA A 13 47.93 -22.12 -29.67
CA ALA A 13 47.40 -22.48 -28.34
C ALA A 13 46.12 -21.67 -28.08
N ALA A 14 44.96 -22.27 -28.28
CA ALA A 14 43.69 -21.69 -27.85
C ALA A 14 43.67 -21.64 -26.29
N ALA A 15 43.84 -20.49 -25.69
CA ALA A 15 43.63 -20.27 -24.28
C ALA A 15 42.14 -20.44 -23.99
N MET A 16 41.76 -21.58 -23.45
CA MET A 16 40.42 -21.77 -22.85
C MET A 16 40.39 -20.89 -21.61
N ILE A 17 39.76 -19.70 -21.73
CA ILE A 17 39.36 -18.89 -20.60
C ILE A 17 38.29 -19.71 -19.88
N PRO A 18 38.45 -20.07 -18.59
CA PRO A 18 37.40 -20.73 -17.87
C PRO A 18 36.23 -19.75 -17.78
N VAL A 19 35.14 -20.05 -18.46
CA VAL A 19 33.84 -19.42 -18.21
C VAL A 19 33.50 -19.82 -16.79
N SER A 20 33.67 -18.90 -15.85
CA SER A 20 33.15 -19.09 -14.48
C SER A 20 31.67 -19.40 -14.64
N ALA A 21 31.29 -20.67 -14.44
CA ALA A 21 29.90 -21.08 -14.39
C ALA A 21 29.27 -20.29 -13.25
N LEU A 22 28.50 -19.27 -13.59
CA LEU A 22 27.65 -18.61 -12.61
C LEU A 22 26.85 -19.71 -11.92
N ALA A 23 26.92 -19.78 -10.60
CA ALA A 23 26.20 -20.80 -9.85
C ALA A 23 24.72 -20.73 -10.24
N GLU A 24 24.17 -21.87 -10.66
CA GLU A 24 22.77 -21.98 -11.06
C GLU A 24 21.85 -21.45 -9.98
N VAL A 25 20.91 -20.56 -10.35
CA VAL A 25 19.90 -20.02 -9.44
C VAL A 25 18.91 -21.13 -9.10
N THR A 26 18.71 -21.38 -7.81
CA THR A 26 17.82 -22.45 -7.33
C THR A 26 16.72 -21.93 -6.42
N PHE A 27 15.63 -22.69 -6.30
CA PHE A 27 14.54 -22.31 -5.42
C PHE A 27 14.99 -22.21 -3.95
N THR A 28 15.63 -23.27 -3.42
CA THR A 28 15.94 -23.35 -2.00
C THR A 28 16.91 -22.27 -1.52
N ARG A 29 17.94 -21.97 -2.32
CA ARG A 29 18.98 -21.01 -1.93
C ARG A 29 18.59 -19.56 -2.25
N ASP A 30 17.97 -19.32 -3.43
CA ASP A 30 17.89 -17.98 -3.99
C ASP A 30 16.45 -17.43 -4.00
N VAL A 31 15.45 -18.27 -4.32
CA VAL A 31 14.07 -17.82 -4.52
C VAL A 31 13.23 -17.92 -3.25
N ALA A 32 13.40 -19.00 -2.45
CA ALA A 32 12.64 -19.16 -1.22
C ALA A 32 12.81 -18.00 -0.23
N PRO A 33 14.02 -17.43 -0.01
CA PRO A 33 14.18 -16.23 0.82
C PRO A 33 13.36 -15.03 0.32
N ILE A 34 13.32 -14.81 -1.01
CA ILE A 34 12.53 -13.73 -1.63
C ILE A 34 11.03 -13.96 -1.40
N LEU A 35 10.54 -15.18 -1.66
CA LEU A 35 9.13 -15.50 -1.43
C LEU A 35 8.75 -15.38 0.05
N GLN A 36 9.62 -15.77 0.97
CA GLN A 36 9.41 -15.60 2.41
C GLN A 36 9.32 -14.14 2.82
N ALA A 37 10.17 -13.28 2.28
CA ALA A 37 10.21 -11.87 2.63
C ALA A 37 8.99 -11.11 2.10
N HIS A 38 8.59 -11.35 0.83
CA HIS A 38 7.70 -10.46 0.10
C HIS A 38 6.35 -11.07 -0.29
N CYS A 39 6.21 -12.41 -0.35
CA CYS A 39 5.04 -13.05 -0.95
C CYS A 39 4.20 -13.85 0.04
N GLN A 40 4.85 -14.58 0.96
CA GLN A 40 4.18 -15.55 1.83
C GLN A 40 3.26 -14.91 2.88
N VAL A 41 3.35 -13.60 3.11
CA VAL A 41 2.40 -12.88 3.96
C VAL A 41 0.97 -13.08 3.45
N CYS A 42 0.78 -13.06 2.12
CA CYS A 42 -0.52 -13.25 1.47
C CYS A 42 -0.67 -14.64 0.85
N HIS A 43 0.40 -15.19 0.23
CA HIS A 43 0.39 -16.46 -0.49
C HIS A 43 0.65 -17.66 0.43
N ARG A 44 -0.33 -17.96 1.28
CA ARG A 44 -0.35 -19.10 2.22
C ARG A 44 -1.78 -19.61 2.41
N PRO A 45 -1.96 -20.84 2.90
CA PRO A 45 -3.29 -21.36 3.19
C PRO A 45 -4.12 -20.41 4.07
N ASP A 46 -5.41 -20.36 3.83
CA ASP A 46 -6.40 -19.58 4.58
C ASP A 46 -6.17 -18.06 4.59
N ASN A 47 -5.44 -17.55 3.59
CA ASN A 47 -5.21 -16.14 3.40
C ASN A 47 -5.82 -15.65 2.07
N ILE A 48 -5.62 -14.37 1.72
CA ILE A 48 -6.28 -13.71 0.58
C ILE A 48 -5.82 -14.23 -0.79
N ALA A 49 -4.58 -14.66 -0.92
CA ALA A 49 -4.04 -15.10 -2.21
C ALA A 49 -4.58 -16.49 -2.62
N PRO A 50 -4.81 -16.73 -3.93
CA PRO A 50 -5.46 -17.93 -4.42
C PRO A 50 -4.59 -19.20 -4.36
N MET A 51 -3.26 -19.06 -4.14
CA MET A 51 -2.34 -20.19 -4.05
C MET A 51 -1.29 -19.98 -2.97
N SER A 52 -0.80 -21.07 -2.40
CA SER A 52 0.34 -21.08 -1.48
C SER A 52 1.66 -20.93 -2.24
N LEU A 53 2.64 -20.25 -1.63
CA LEU A 53 4.04 -20.19 -2.07
C LEU A 53 5.01 -20.60 -0.95
N LEU A 54 4.56 -21.46 -0.03
CA LEU A 54 5.35 -21.86 1.12
C LEU A 54 6.46 -22.87 0.77
N THR A 55 6.19 -23.74 -0.21
CA THR A 55 7.09 -24.81 -0.61
C THR A 55 7.46 -24.75 -2.09
N TYR A 56 8.50 -25.49 -2.48
CA TYR A 56 8.83 -25.65 -3.91
C TYR A 56 7.67 -26.25 -4.69
N GLN A 57 7.01 -27.26 -4.12
CA GLN A 57 5.88 -27.94 -4.76
C GLN A 57 4.70 -26.99 -4.99
N ASP A 58 4.48 -26.06 -4.05
CA ASP A 58 3.45 -25.02 -4.20
C ASP A 58 3.84 -23.99 -5.27
N ALA A 59 5.08 -23.52 -5.28
CA ALA A 59 5.54 -22.43 -6.13
C ALA A 59 5.84 -22.86 -7.57
N ARG A 60 6.39 -24.06 -7.77
CA ARG A 60 6.86 -24.55 -9.08
C ARG A 60 5.81 -24.54 -10.17
N PRO A 61 4.55 -24.96 -9.95
CA PRO A 61 3.49 -24.90 -10.96
C PRO A 61 3.20 -23.47 -11.45
N TRP A 62 3.43 -22.48 -10.61
CA TRP A 62 3.16 -21.07 -10.87
C TRP A 62 4.38 -20.28 -11.35
N ALA A 63 5.54 -20.91 -11.53
CA ALA A 63 6.81 -20.25 -11.81
C ALA A 63 6.72 -19.22 -12.95
N ARG A 64 6.07 -19.56 -14.08
CA ARG A 64 5.90 -18.64 -15.21
C ARG A 64 5.03 -17.43 -14.85
N SER A 65 3.93 -17.66 -14.13
CA SER A 65 3.06 -16.58 -13.66
C SER A 65 3.77 -15.68 -12.64
N ILE A 66 4.54 -16.28 -11.71
CA ILE A 66 5.35 -15.52 -10.74
C ILE A 66 6.31 -14.60 -11.50
N LYS A 67 7.10 -15.14 -12.45
CA LYS A 67 8.00 -14.33 -13.29
C LYS A 67 7.26 -13.17 -13.97
N GLN A 68 6.12 -13.44 -14.61
CA GLN A 68 5.34 -12.42 -15.29
C GLN A 68 4.88 -11.32 -14.35
N GLN A 69 4.33 -11.69 -13.19
CA GLN A 69 3.80 -10.72 -12.22
C GLN A 69 4.89 -9.86 -11.59
N VAL A 70 6.05 -10.44 -11.25
CA VAL A 70 7.16 -9.66 -10.67
C VAL A 70 7.83 -8.75 -11.71
N MET A 71 8.01 -9.22 -12.95
CA MET A 71 8.55 -8.39 -14.05
C MET A 71 7.65 -7.20 -14.38
N GLN A 72 6.33 -7.40 -14.33
CA GLN A 72 5.34 -6.35 -14.53
C GLN A 72 5.14 -5.49 -13.27
N ARG A 73 5.80 -5.81 -12.14
CA ARG A 73 5.63 -5.17 -10.84
C ARG A 73 4.16 -5.12 -10.38
N ASN A 74 3.37 -6.14 -10.74
CA ASN A 74 2.02 -6.32 -10.25
C ASN A 74 2.01 -7.02 -8.88
N MET A 75 3.06 -7.81 -8.59
CA MET A 75 3.28 -8.51 -7.32
C MET A 75 4.72 -8.34 -6.85
N PRO A 76 4.91 -8.01 -5.56
CA PRO A 76 3.88 -7.56 -4.60
C PRO A 76 3.17 -6.30 -5.08
N PRO A 77 1.90 -6.06 -4.65
CA PRO A 77 1.14 -4.87 -5.05
C PRO A 77 1.72 -3.63 -4.39
N TRP A 78 2.49 -2.86 -5.18
CA TRP A 78 3.12 -1.61 -4.75
C TRP A 78 3.31 -0.72 -5.97
N PHE A 79 2.44 0.28 -6.12
CA PHE A 79 2.29 1.02 -7.37
C PHE A 79 2.83 2.44 -7.32
N ILE A 80 3.50 2.82 -6.21
CA ILE A 80 4.20 4.10 -6.11
C ILE A 80 5.32 4.17 -7.17
N ASP A 81 5.46 5.31 -7.82
CA ASP A 81 6.52 5.51 -8.80
C ASP A 81 7.87 5.67 -8.10
N GLN A 82 8.77 4.72 -8.31
CA GLN A 82 10.10 4.69 -7.70
C GLN A 82 11.06 5.74 -8.29
N HIS A 83 10.65 6.47 -9.34
CA HIS A 83 11.47 7.48 -10.01
C HIS A 83 11.03 8.91 -9.68
N VAL A 84 9.92 9.08 -8.96
CA VAL A 84 9.29 10.38 -8.69
C VAL A 84 9.17 10.64 -7.19
N GLY A 85 9.58 11.82 -6.75
CA GLY A 85 9.41 12.31 -5.39
C GLY A 85 10.08 11.46 -4.32
N ILE A 86 9.39 11.28 -3.19
CA ILE A 86 9.87 10.51 -2.05
C ILE A 86 9.71 9.02 -2.34
N ARG A 87 10.78 8.25 -2.10
CA ARG A 87 10.89 6.82 -2.45
C ARG A 87 11.06 5.90 -1.25
N LYS A 88 11.01 6.45 -0.04
CA LYS A 88 11.20 5.68 1.19
C LYS A 88 9.94 5.68 2.02
N PHE A 89 9.35 4.50 2.14
CA PHE A 89 8.09 4.28 2.84
C PHE A 89 8.27 3.23 3.94
N LYS A 90 7.37 3.23 4.92
CA LYS A 90 7.26 2.15 5.90
C LYS A 90 6.60 0.96 5.21
N ASP A 91 7.00 -0.25 5.61
CA ASP A 91 6.39 -1.50 5.17
C ASP A 91 6.34 -1.70 3.64
N ASP A 92 7.34 -1.16 2.91
CA ASP A 92 7.46 -1.34 1.46
C ASP A 92 7.71 -2.82 1.11
N PRO A 93 6.76 -3.51 0.46
CA PRO A 93 6.90 -4.91 0.09
C PRO A 93 7.55 -5.08 -1.28
N SER A 94 7.93 -4.01 -1.98
CA SER A 94 8.42 -4.09 -3.36
C SER A 94 9.71 -4.91 -3.47
N LEU A 95 9.89 -5.53 -4.63
CA LEU A 95 11.13 -6.24 -4.96
C LEU A 95 12.17 -5.28 -5.53
N SER A 96 13.42 -5.50 -5.15
CA SER A 96 14.57 -4.89 -5.82
C SER A 96 14.76 -5.45 -7.23
N GLU A 97 15.49 -4.71 -8.08
CA GLU A 97 15.84 -5.18 -9.43
C GLU A 97 16.62 -6.51 -9.39
N GLN A 98 17.46 -6.69 -8.37
CA GLN A 98 18.22 -7.93 -8.18
C GLN A 98 17.31 -9.11 -7.84
N GLU A 99 16.30 -8.93 -6.99
CA GLU A 99 15.34 -9.98 -6.65
C GLU A 99 14.47 -10.35 -7.85
N ILE A 100 14.01 -9.37 -8.64
CA ILE A 100 13.29 -9.61 -9.88
C ILE A 100 14.16 -10.39 -10.88
N ALA A 101 15.43 -10.00 -11.03
CA ALA A 101 16.38 -10.71 -11.89
C ALA A 101 16.62 -12.16 -11.42
N THR A 102 16.73 -12.37 -10.11
CA THR A 102 16.91 -13.69 -9.51
C THR A 102 15.72 -14.61 -9.80
N VAL A 103 14.50 -14.14 -9.53
CA VAL A 103 13.27 -14.90 -9.83
C VAL A 103 13.15 -15.20 -11.34
N THR A 104 13.48 -14.21 -12.16
CA THR A 104 13.45 -14.38 -13.63
C THR A 104 14.44 -15.45 -14.09
N ALA A 105 15.70 -15.37 -13.64
CA ALA A 105 16.75 -16.33 -13.98
C ALA A 105 16.40 -17.75 -13.52
N TRP A 106 15.82 -17.90 -12.32
CA TRP A 106 15.33 -19.19 -11.84
C TRP A 106 14.30 -19.82 -12.78
N VAL A 107 13.31 -19.03 -13.21
CA VAL A 107 12.26 -19.54 -14.12
C VAL A 107 12.85 -19.90 -15.49
N ASP A 108 13.77 -19.08 -16.02
CA ASP A 108 14.41 -19.30 -17.32
C ASP A 108 15.32 -20.52 -17.32
N ALA A 109 15.93 -20.86 -16.17
CA ALA A 109 16.69 -22.09 -15.97
C ALA A 109 15.81 -23.36 -15.78
N GLY A 110 14.47 -23.24 -15.97
CA GLY A 110 13.53 -24.37 -15.79
C GLY A 110 13.03 -24.55 -14.37
N ALA A 111 13.24 -23.56 -13.51
CA ALA A 111 12.84 -23.52 -12.11
C ALA A 111 13.37 -24.70 -11.27
N PRO A 112 14.70 -24.91 -11.18
CA PRO A 112 15.31 -26.00 -10.41
C PRO A 112 15.06 -25.83 -8.92
N GLN A 113 14.91 -26.96 -8.20
CA GLN A 113 14.65 -26.95 -6.76
C GLN A 113 15.87 -26.55 -5.94
N GLY A 114 17.04 -27.09 -6.28
CA GLY A 114 18.25 -26.94 -5.47
C GLY A 114 18.34 -28.00 -4.34
N LYS A 115 19.31 -27.82 -3.45
CA LYS A 115 19.57 -28.78 -2.35
C LYS A 115 18.63 -28.48 -1.19
N PRO A 116 18.00 -29.50 -0.56
CA PRO A 116 17.14 -29.29 0.61
C PRO A 116 17.85 -28.62 1.80
N SER A 117 19.16 -28.83 1.94
CA SER A 117 20.00 -28.20 3.00
C SER A 117 20.11 -26.69 2.87
N ASP A 118 19.86 -26.15 1.68
CA ASP A 118 19.97 -24.70 1.40
C ASP A 118 18.63 -23.98 1.65
N MET A 119 17.58 -24.74 2.01
CA MET A 119 16.26 -24.14 2.30
C MET A 119 16.31 -23.36 3.60
N PRO A 120 15.90 -22.07 3.60
CA PRO A 120 15.82 -21.30 4.83
C PRO A 120 14.76 -21.89 5.77
N PRO A 121 14.89 -21.66 7.09
CA PRO A 121 13.86 -22.03 8.05
C PRO A 121 12.50 -21.47 7.62
N PRO A 122 11.39 -22.20 7.83
CA PRO A 122 10.06 -21.70 7.51
C PRO A 122 9.78 -20.37 8.24
N ARG A 123 9.18 -19.43 7.52
CA ARG A 123 8.73 -18.17 8.12
C ARG A 123 7.66 -18.47 9.17
N GLN A 124 7.81 -17.89 10.35
CA GLN A 124 6.74 -17.88 11.35
C GLN A 124 5.77 -16.76 11.03
N PHE A 125 4.49 -17.09 10.98
CA PHE A 125 3.42 -16.12 10.78
C PHE A 125 2.72 -15.89 12.11
N GLU A 126 2.34 -14.65 12.34
CA GLU A 126 1.42 -14.36 13.44
C GLU A 126 0.06 -15.00 13.15
N ASP A 127 -0.62 -15.42 14.21
CA ASP A 127 -1.97 -15.98 14.08
C ASP A 127 -2.88 -14.95 13.42
N ALA A 128 -3.80 -15.40 12.57
CA ALA A 128 -4.75 -14.53 11.88
C ALA A 128 -5.61 -13.70 12.84
N ASP A 129 -5.76 -14.15 14.08
CA ASP A 129 -6.51 -13.44 15.13
C ASP A 129 -5.73 -12.31 15.80
N LYS A 130 -4.39 -12.29 15.66
CA LYS A 130 -3.58 -11.21 16.23
C LYS A 130 -3.75 -9.92 15.47
N TRP A 131 -3.80 -8.82 16.22
CA TRP A 131 -3.81 -7.48 15.69
C TRP A 131 -2.37 -7.01 15.42
N HIS A 132 -2.14 -6.40 14.27
CA HIS A 132 -0.83 -5.83 13.91
C HIS A 132 -0.40 -4.71 14.88
N ILE A 133 -1.38 -3.97 15.40
CA ILE A 133 -1.16 -2.91 16.40
C ILE A 133 -0.80 -3.43 17.80
N GLY A 134 -0.64 -4.74 17.97
CA GLY A 134 -0.39 -5.38 19.25
C GLY A 134 -1.66 -5.71 20.03
N LYS A 135 -1.58 -5.79 21.35
CA LYS A 135 -2.72 -6.10 22.21
C LYS A 135 -3.68 -4.89 22.29
N PRO A 136 -4.92 -5.00 21.80
CA PRO A 136 -5.87 -3.89 21.88
C PRO A 136 -6.36 -3.65 23.32
N ASP A 137 -6.64 -2.38 23.62
CA ASP A 137 -7.37 -1.96 24.84
C ASP A 137 -8.89 -2.03 24.64
N LEU A 138 -9.35 -1.85 23.38
CA LEU A 138 -10.75 -1.89 23.02
C LEU A 138 -10.91 -2.51 21.62
N ILE A 139 -11.92 -3.36 21.47
CA ILE A 139 -12.37 -3.87 20.17
C ILE A 139 -13.85 -3.56 20.02
N VAL A 140 -14.21 -2.94 18.91
CA VAL A 140 -15.62 -2.68 18.54
C VAL A 140 -15.91 -3.44 17.25
N SER A 141 -16.92 -4.31 17.28
CA SER A 141 -17.33 -5.11 16.12
C SER A 141 -18.62 -4.55 15.50
N MET A 142 -18.85 -4.86 14.24
CA MET A 142 -20.15 -4.64 13.61
C MET A 142 -21.26 -5.22 14.51
N PRO A 143 -22.41 -4.55 14.60
CA PRO A 143 -23.50 -4.98 15.52
C PRO A 143 -24.12 -6.33 15.13
N VAL A 144 -24.00 -6.68 13.85
CA VAL A 144 -24.54 -7.93 13.28
C VAL A 144 -23.53 -8.57 12.35
N GLU A 145 -23.62 -9.87 12.17
CA GLU A 145 -22.93 -10.59 11.11
C GLU A 145 -23.59 -10.34 9.76
N TYR A 146 -22.76 -10.31 8.70
CA TYR A 146 -23.23 -10.20 7.33
C TYR A 146 -22.75 -11.40 6.51
N THR A 147 -23.68 -12.11 5.87
CA THR A 147 -23.36 -13.24 5.00
C THR A 147 -23.43 -12.82 3.54
N VAL A 148 -22.27 -12.85 2.87
CA VAL A 148 -22.15 -12.64 1.43
C VAL A 148 -22.64 -13.90 0.71
N LYS A 149 -23.63 -13.75 -0.15
CA LYS A 149 -24.19 -14.87 -0.93
C LYS A 149 -23.25 -15.26 -2.08
N PRO A 150 -23.22 -16.54 -2.51
CA PRO A 150 -22.27 -17.03 -3.51
C PRO A 150 -22.27 -16.28 -4.85
N ALA A 151 -23.43 -15.82 -5.29
CA ALA A 151 -23.63 -15.20 -6.61
C ALA A 151 -24.33 -13.84 -6.50
N SER A 152 -23.98 -13.05 -5.47
CA SER A 152 -24.43 -11.66 -5.38
C SER A 152 -23.54 -10.73 -6.17
N SER A 153 -24.10 -9.63 -6.66
CA SER A 153 -23.32 -8.46 -7.04
C SER A 153 -22.62 -7.87 -5.81
N ASP A 154 -21.62 -7.02 -6.06
CA ASP A 154 -20.97 -6.25 -4.99
C ASP A 154 -22.01 -5.53 -4.14
N TRP A 155 -21.76 -5.49 -2.85
CA TRP A 155 -22.66 -4.86 -1.89
C TRP A 155 -21.94 -3.79 -1.06
N TRP A 156 -22.55 -2.64 -0.95
CA TRP A 156 -22.09 -1.53 -0.11
C TRP A 156 -23.12 -1.21 0.94
N GLY A 157 -22.67 -0.96 2.15
CA GLY A 157 -23.56 -0.57 3.23
C GLY A 157 -22.82 -0.10 4.46
N ASN A 158 -23.60 0.43 5.40
CA ASN A 158 -23.09 0.96 6.64
C ASN A 158 -23.69 0.20 7.83
N PHE A 159 -22.85 -0.10 8.79
CA PHE A 159 -23.23 -0.55 10.11
C PHE A 159 -22.72 0.46 11.14
N ILE A 160 -23.46 0.68 12.22
CA ILE A 160 -23.05 1.59 13.30
C ILE A 160 -23.10 0.82 14.61
N ALA A 161 -22.01 0.85 15.35
CA ALA A 161 -21.86 0.25 16.67
C ALA A 161 -21.42 1.29 17.70
N ASP A 162 -21.86 1.15 18.93
CA ASP A 162 -21.39 1.98 20.03
C ASP A 162 -19.98 1.58 20.44
N SER A 163 -19.12 2.56 20.71
CA SER A 163 -17.78 2.30 21.23
C SER A 163 -17.77 1.87 22.70
N GLY A 164 -18.81 2.21 23.45
CA GLY A 164 -18.88 2.01 24.90
C GLY A 164 -17.99 2.96 25.71
N LEU A 165 -17.33 3.92 25.07
CA LEU A 165 -16.45 4.87 25.77
C LEU A 165 -17.26 5.90 26.54
N THR A 166 -16.95 6.04 27.83
CA THR A 166 -17.58 7.00 28.74
C THR A 166 -16.70 8.22 29.01
N GLU A 167 -15.49 8.23 28.49
CA GLU A 167 -14.50 9.33 28.61
C GLU A 167 -13.74 9.50 27.31
N ASP A 168 -13.17 10.69 27.10
CA ASP A 168 -12.31 10.97 25.97
C ASP A 168 -11.00 10.19 26.08
N ARG A 169 -10.55 9.61 24.98
CA ARG A 169 -9.31 8.85 24.90
C ARG A 169 -8.49 9.28 23.67
N TYR A 170 -7.17 9.18 23.79
CA TYR A 170 -6.29 9.33 22.63
C TYR A 170 -5.85 7.97 22.12
N ILE A 171 -6.12 7.74 20.85
CA ILE A 171 -5.74 6.53 20.09
C ILE A 171 -4.26 6.63 19.74
N LYS A 172 -3.46 5.64 20.13
CA LYS A 172 -2.06 5.46 19.76
C LYS A 172 -1.93 4.64 18.49
N ALA A 173 -2.80 3.63 18.32
CA ALA A 173 -2.87 2.81 17.14
C ALA A 173 -4.30 2.32 16.92
N VAL A 174 -4.67 2.09 15.66
CA VAL A 174 -6.00 1.61 15.26
C VAL A 174 -5.89 0.66 14.08
N GLU A 175 -6.67 -0.41 14.10
CA GLU A 175 -6.72 -1.38 13.03
C GLU A 175 -8.15 -1.85 12.80
N THR A 176 -8.62 -1.77 11.55
CA THR A 176 -9.87 -2.38 11.09
C THR A 176 -9.54 -3.72 10.47
N LYS A 177 -10.22 -4.78 10.88
CA LYS A 177 -9.94 -6.13 10.40
C LYS A 177 -11.23 -6.95 10.26
N PRO A 178 -11.47 -7.59 9.08
CA PRO A 178 -12.49 -8.59 8.91
C PRO A 178 -12.23 -9.84 9.77
N THR A 179 -13.21 -10.70 9.91
CA THR A 179 -12.98 -12.04 10.44
C THR A 179 -11.99 -12.82 9.54
N PRO A 180 -11.30 -13.85 10.05
CA PRO A 180 -10.37 -14.64 9.23
C PRO A 180 -10.99 -15.18 7.93
N GLY A 181 -12.25 -15.62 7.96
CA GLY A 181 -12.98 -15.99 6.75
C GLY A 181 -13.41 -14.79 5.90
N GLY A 182 -13.74 -13.68 6.54
CA GLY A 182 -14.22 -12.44 5.94
C GLY A 182 -13.21 -11.76 5.04
N ILE A 183 -11.89 -11.93 5.29
CA ILE A 183 -10.83 -11.35 4.44
C ILE A 183 -10.94 -11.75 2.97
N ARG A 184 -11.63 -12.84 2.66
CA ARG A 184 -11.81 -13.34 1.29
C ARG A 184 -12.93 -12.61 0.53
N VAL A 185 -13.82 -11.93 1.23
CA VAL A 185 -15.01 -11.27 0.66
C VAL A 185 -15.08 -9.79 0.98
N VAL A 186 -14.36 -9.29 1.98
CA VAL A 186 -14.28 -7.86 2.28
C VAL A 186 -13.24 -7.23 1.36
N HIS A 187 -13.71 -6.46 0.37
CA HIS A 187 -12.83 -5.73 -0.52
C HIS A 187 -12.16 -4.56 0.21
N HIS A 188 -12.94 -3.74 0.91
CA HIS A 188 -12.47 -2.75 1.87
C HIS A 188 -13.54 -2.44 2.92
N ALA A 189 -13.10 -1.91 4.05
CA ALA A 189 -13.93 -1.46 5.15
C ALA A 189 -13.37 -0.16 5.73
N VAL A 190 -14.10 0.94 5.56
CA VAL A 190 -13.71 2.24 6.13
C VAL A 190 -14.43 2.42 7.45
N THR A 191 -13.67 2.55 8.54
CA THR A 191 -14.21 2.91 9.85
C THR A 191 -14.10 4.40 10.09
N SER A 192 -15.14 4.99 10.67
CA SER A 192 -15.19 6.42 10.98
C SER A 192 -15.97 6.71 12.27
N LEU A 193 -15.66 7.84 12.89
CA LEU A 193 -16.33 8.31 14.10
C LEU A 193 -17.65 9.00 13.75
N VAL A 194 -18.67 8.71 14.53
CA VAL A 194 -20.01 9.31 14.42
C VAL A 194 -20.38 9.90 15.77
N TYR A 195 -20.73 11.18 15.75
CA TYR A 195 -21.26 11.91 16.89
C TYR A 195 -22.61 12.52 16.51
N ASN A 196 -23.58 12.50 17.41
CA ASN A 196 -24.90 13.08 17.17
C ASN A 196 -25.52 12.67 15.80
N ASP A 197 -25.40 11.39 15.43
CA ASP A 197 -25.85 10.84 14.16
C ASP A 197 -25.16 11.42 12.89
N ARG A 198 -24.07 12.17 13.07
CA ARG A 198 -23.30 12.76 11.99
C ARG A 198 -21.87 12.21 11.94
N PRO A 199 -21.28 12.03 10.76
CA PRO A 199 -19.90 11.57 10.61
C PRO A 199 -18.90 12.72 10.88
N GLU A 200 -19.00 13.36 12.05
CA GLU A 200 -18.23 14.55 12.40
C GLU A 200 -16.81 14.25 12.91
N GLY A 201 -16.54 12.99 13.28
CA GLY A 201 -15.27 12.61 13.90
C GLY A 201 -14.16 12.22 12.91
N GLY A 202 -14.46 12.23 11.62
CA GLY A 202 -13.51 11.84 10.58
C GLY A 202 -13.24 10.33 10.52
N THR A 203 -12.41 9.93 9.55
CA THR A 203 -12.01 8.55 9.33
C THR A 203 -11.07 8.08 10.44
N LEU A 204 -11.29 6.88 10.93
CA LEU A 204 -10.41 6.19 11.88
C LEU A 204 -9.32 5.43 11.14
N ASN A 205 -9.73 4.41 10.39
CA ASN A 205 -8.86 3.52 9.68
C ASN A 205 -9.63 2.87 8.52
N GLU A 206 -8.92 2.43 7.50
CA GLU A 206 -9.46 1.61 6.44
C GLU A 206 -8.79 0.25 6.47
N TYR A 207 -9.56 -0.81 6.39
CA TYR A 207 -9.10 -2.11 5.95
C TYR A 207 -9.16 -2.17 4.44
N ALA A 208 -8.06 -2.52 3.83
CA ALA A 208 -8.00 -2.95 2.44
C ALA A 208 -6.94 -4.04 2.32
N VAL A 209 -7.01 -4.82 1.25
CA VAL A 209 -6.04 -5.90 1.04
C VAL A 209 -4.63 -5.31 0.96
N GLY A 210 -3.73 -5.82 1.80
CA GLY A 210 -2.34 -5.36 1.88
C GLY A 210 -2.10 -4.16 2.81
N LYS A 211 -3.15 -3.59 3.42
CA LYS A 211 -2.99 -2.53 4.43
C LYS A 211 -2.97 -3.13 5.83
N ASN A 212 -1.98 -2.72 6.63
CA ASN A 212 -1.90 -2.98 8.06
C ASN A 212 -2.65 -1.90 8.87
N GLY A 213 -2.73 -2.09 10.19
CA GLY A 213 -3.22 -1.06 11.11
C GLY A 213 -2.36 0.20 11.09
N ASP A 214 -2.95 1.32 11.47
CA ASP A 214 -2.25 2.59 11.60
C ASP A 214 -1.65 2.71 13.00
N ILE A 215 -0.32 2.74 13.09
CA ILE A 215 0.45 3.06 14.30
C ILE A 215 0.96 4.49 14.15
N TYR A 216 0.43 5.39 14.97
CA TYR A 216 0.78 6.80 14.87
C TYR A 216 2.20 7.07 15.40
N PRO A 217 2.89 8.11 14.88
CA PRO A 217 4.21 8.50 15.39
C PRO A 217 4.18 8.74 16.89
N GLU A 218 5.30 8.48 17.56
CA GLU A 218 5.41 8.71 19.01
C GLU A 218 5.08 10.17 19.36
N GLY A 219 4.37 10.35 20.47
CA GLY A 219 3.88 11.67 20.90
C GLY A 219 2.69 12.20 20.09
N SER A 220 2.19 11.44 19.12
CA SER A 220 0.99 11.81 18.35
C SER A 220 -0.15 10.83 18.57
N GLY A 221 -1.37 11.30 18.41
CA GLY A 221 -2.55 10.44 18.58
C GLY A 221 -3.81 11.06 18.00
N LYS A 222 -4.86 10.26 17.86
CA LYS A 222 -6.16 10.69 17.38
C LYS A 222 -7.17 10.71 18.53
N LEU A 223 -7.90 11.80 18.68
CA LEU A 223 -8.93 11.91 19.72
C LEU A 223 -10.17 11.09 19.35
N ILE A 224 -10.64 10.26 20.28
CA ILE A 224 -11.99 9.68 20.27
C ILE A 224 -12.70 10.16 21.54
N LYS A 225 -13.85 10.82 21.37
CA LYS A 225 -14.62 11.39 22.47
C LYS A 225 -15.54 10.35 23.11
N ALA A 226 -15.90 10.60 24.35
CA ALA A 226 -16.95 9.85 25.04
C ALA A 226 -18.23 9.77 24.21
N GLY A 227 -18.91 8.62 24.24
CA GLY A 227 -20.15 8.40 23.51
C GLY A 227 -19.97 8.29 21.97
N ALA A 228 -18.72 8.19 21.49
CA ALA A 228 -18.46 7.94 20.08
C ALA A 228 -19.12 6.64 19.61
N ARG A 229 -19.73 6.68 18.43
CA ARG A 229 -20.12 5.48 17.68
C ARG A 229 -19.20 5.30 16.49
N ILE A 230 -19.06 4.06 16.09
CA ILE A 230 -18.20 3.66 14.98
C ILE A 230 -19.09 3.29 13.80
N ARG A 231 -18.92 3.97 12.68
CA ARG A 231 -19.52 3.57 11.41
C ARG A 231 -18.55 2.67 10.68
N PHE A 232 -19.01 1.50 10.26
CA PHE A 232 -18.34 0.59 9.35
C PHE A 232 -18.99 0.76 7.98
N ASN A 233 -18.29 1.38 7.05
CA ASN A 233 -18.67 1.44 5.65
C ASN A 233 -18.01 0.27 4.94
N MET A 234 -18.82 -0.71 4.55
CA MET A 234 -18.38 -2.02 4.07
C MET A 234 -18.59 -2.14 2.57
N HIS A 235 -17.58 -2.74 1.89
CA HIS A 235 -17.69 -3.20 0.53
C HIS A 235 -17.38 -4.70 0.48
N TYR A 236 -18.38 -5.50 0.11
CA TYR A 236 -18.26 -6.95 -0.02
C TYR A 236 -18.32 -7.39 -1.48
N HIS A 237 -17.48 -8.37 -1.83
CA HIS A 237 -17.41 -9.02 -3.13
C HIS A 237 -17.67 -10.53 -2.98
N ALA A 238 -18.51 -11.12 -3.85
CA ALA A 238 -18.85 -12.55 -3.81
C ALA A 238 -17.77 -13.41 -4.48
N ILE A 239 -17.48 -14.57 -3.89
CA ILE A 239 -16.43 -15.49 -4.37
C ILE A 239 -16.96 -16.89 -4.72
N GLY A 240 -18.24 -17.03 -5.05
CA GLY A 240 -18.83 -18.31 -5.44
C GLY A 240 -19.21 -19.25 -4.29
N GLN A 241 -19.01 -18.86 -3.03
CA GLN A 241 -19.41 -19.59 -1.83
C GLN A 241 -19.90 -18.62 -0.75
N PRO A 242 -20.80 -19.04 0.16
CA PRO A 242 -21.27 -18.17 1.22
C PRO A 242 -20.16 -17.97 2.26
N ILE A 243 -19.89 -16.71 2.61
CA ILE A 243 -18.95 -16.34 3.66
C ILE A 243 -19.64 -15.35 4.59
N THR A 244 -19.52 -15.59 5.90
CA THR A 244 -20.02 -14.69 6.93
C THR A 244 -18.87 -13.89 7.50
N ASP A 245 -19.06 -12.57 7.60
CA ASP A 245 -18.12 -11.63 8.19
C ASP A 245 -18.77 -10.82 9.31
N ARG A 246 -17.95 -10.42 10.27
CA ARG A 246 -18.25 -9.45 11.33
C ARG A 246 -16.99 -8.62 11.58
N THR A 247 -16.71 -7.72 10.65
CA THR A 247 -15.54 -6.82 10.73
C THR A 247 -15.50 -6.07 12.06
N SER A 248 -14.29 -5.92 12.60
CA SER A 248 -14.05 -5.23 13.87
C SER A 248 -13.01 -4.13 13.68
N VAL A 249 -13.04 -3.13 14.56
CA VAL A 249 -11.96 -2.15 14.71
C VAL A 249 -11.39 -2.26 16.12
N ALA A 250 -10.07 -2.32 16.22
CA ALA A 250 -9.32 -2.41 17.46
C ALA A 250 -8.53 -1.13 17.72
N PHE A 251 -8.38 -0.77 18.99
CA PHE A 251 -7.72 0.44 19.43
C PHE A 251 -6.67 0.11 20.48
N VAL A 252 -5.51 0.74 20.36
CA VAL A 252 -4.54 0.90 21.44
C VAL A 252 -4.57 2.35 21.87
N PHE A 253 -4.78 2.60 23.15
CA PHE A 253 -4.91 3.93 23.70
C PHE A 253 -3.64 4.36 24.45
N TYR A 254 -3.43 5.65 24.51
CA TYR A 254 -2.58 6.25 25.54
C TYR A 254 -3.20 6.07 26.94
N PRO A 255 -2.41 6.12 28.01
CA PRO A 255 -2.95 6.13 29.37
C PRO A 255 -4.02 7.21 29.55
N LYS A 256 -4.96 6.98 30.47
CA LYS A 256 -5.99 7.99 30.81
C LYS A 256 -5.35 9.31 31.23
N GLY A 257 -5.91 10.40 30.72
CA GLY A 257 -5.41 11.75 31.00
C GLY A 257 -4.15 12.17 30.23
N TYR A 258 -3.54 11.26 29.46
CA TYR A 258 -2.42 11.63 28.59
C TYR A 258 -2.91 12.51 27.45
N GLN A 259 -2.14 13.59 27.19
CA GLN A 259 -2.36 14.49 26.06
C GLN A 259 -1.19 14.32 25.09
N PRO A 260 -1.42 13.82 23.88
CA PRO A 260 -0.36 13.75 22.88
C PRO A 260 0.07 15.15 22.46
N GLN A 261 1.35 15.31 22.14
CA GLN A 261 1.90 16.57 21.65
C GLN A 261 1.23 16.98 20.33
N HIS A 262 0.90 16.01 19.48
CA HIS A 262 0.28 16.25 18.20
C HIS A 262 -1.00 15.43 18.01
N VAL A 263 -2.02 16.07 17.46
CA VAL A 263 -3.26 15.38 17.06
C VAL A 263 -3.20 15.03 15.58
N ILE A 264 -3.34 13.74 15.29
CA ILE A 264 -3.38 13.23 13.92
C ILE A 264 -4.69 13.66 13.25
N ASN A 265 -4.54 14.31 12.12
CA ASN A 265 -5.62 14.62 11.20
C ASN A 265 -5.57 13.65 10.03
N THR A 266 -6.71 13.07 9.70
CA THR A 266 -6.90 12.34 8.46
C THR A 266 -7.84 13.16 7.59
N MET A 267 -7.32 13.68 6.51
CA MET A 267 -8.07 14.48 5.55
C MET A 267 -8.30 13.68 4.28
N LEU A 268 -9.50 13.76 3.77
CA LEU A 268 -9.79 13.40 2.40
C LEU A 268 -9.56 14.65 1.55
N SER A 269 -8.78 14.56 0.48
CA SER A 269 -8.59 15.68 -0.43
C SER A 269 -9.94 16.22 -0.87
N PRO A 270 -10.07 17.54 -1.12
CA PRO A 270 -11.35 18.14 -1.51
C PRO A 270 -12.00 17.37 -2.63
N ASN A 271 -13.33 17.37 -2.61
CA ASN A 271 -14.13 16.68 -3.60
C ASN A 271 -13.99 17.30 -4.97
N ASN A 272 -13.92 16.43 -5.96
CA ASN A 272 -14.34 16.78 -7.30
C ASN A 272 -15.77 16.27 -7.48
N ASP A 273 -16.74 16.93 -6.83
CA ASP A 273 -18.17 16.65 -7.02
C ASP A 273 -18.61 16.93 -8.47
N ASP A 274 -17.77 17.67 -9.21
CA ASP A 274 -17.87 17.99 -10.64
C ASP A 274 -17.02 17.04 -11.53
N LEU A 275 -16.66 15.86 -11.04
CA LEU A 275 -15.92 14.87 -11.81
C LEU A 275 -16.68 14.50 -13.09
N ASP A 276 -16.06 14.79 -14.23
CA ASP A 276 -16.62 14.61 -15.58
C ASP A 276 -15.71 13.70 -16.40
N ILE A 277 -16.11 12.45 -16.57
CA ILE A 277 -15.34 11.45 -17.32
C ILE A 277 -16.16 11.03 -18.56
N PRO A 278 -15.90 11.63 -19.74
CA PRO A 278 -16.64 11.34 -20.95
C PRO A 278 -16.51 9.89 -21.40
N ALA A 279 -17.50 9.39 -22.11
CA ALA A 279 -17.48 8.08 -22.73
C ALA A 279 -16.26 7.94 -23.66
N GLY A 280 -15.54 6.83 -23.53
CA GLY A 280 -14.38 6.49 -24.37
C GLY A 280 -13.10 7.30 -24.12
N ALA A 281 -13.11 8.28 -23.23
CA ALA A 281 -11.94 9.10 -22.93
C ALA A 281 -10.88 8.30 -22.13
N ASP A 282 -9.61 8.42 -22.51
CA ASP A 282 -8.53 7.56 -21.96
C ASP A 282 -7.54 8.28 -21.03
N ASN A 283 -7.67 9.57 -20.81
CA ASN A 283 -6.75 10.36 -19.99
C ASN A 283 -7.40 11.62 -19.40
N VAL A 284 -8.52 11.44 -18.71
CA VAL A 284 -9.26 12.55 -18.11
C VAL A 284 -8.56 12.99 -16.84
N ARG A 285 -8.11 14.24 -16.81
CA ARG A 285 -7.44 14.85 -15.66
C ARG A 285 -8.44 15.58 -14.78
N SER A 286 -8.26 15.46 -13.48
CA SER A 286 -8.92 16.30 -12.47
C SER A 286 -7.92 16.72 -11.40
N ASP A 287 -8.13 17.89 -10.80
CA ASP A 287 -7.23 18.52 -9.86
C ASP A 287 -7.96 18.90 -8.58
N ALA A 288 -7.30 18.75 -7.42
CA ALA A 288 -7.83 19.20 -6.14
C ALA A 288 -6.75 19.89 -5.33
N TYR A 289 -7.13 20.93 -4.59
CA TYR A 289 -6.22 21.80 -3.85
C TYR A 289 -6.66 21.93 -2.39
N PHE A 290 -5.70 21.86 -1.48
CA PHE A 290 -5.91 22.11 -0.06
C PHE A 290 -4.78 22.95 0.51
N LYS A 291 -5.10 24.08 1.14
CA LYS A 291 -4.12 24.94 1.78
C LYS A 291 -3.91 24.59 3.24
N LEU A 292 -2.65 24.42 3.65
CA LEU A 292 -2.25 24.23 5.04
C LEU A 292 -2.19 25.58 5.77
N GLU A 293 -3.01 25.75 6.79
CA GLU A 293 -3.04 26.99 7.58
C GLU A 293 -1.89 27.09 8.60
N LYS A 294 -1.29 25.98 8.97
CA LYS A 294 -0.16 25.88 9.90
C LYS A 294 0.91 24.97 9.31
N PRO A 295 2.17 25.07 9.80
CA PRO A 295 3.17 24.08 9.43
C PRO A 295 2.67 22.67 9.76
N ALA A 296 3.01 21.71 8.90
CA ALA A 296 2.54 20.34 9.06
C ALA A 296 3.62 19.31 8.72
N ARG A 297 3.49 18.14 9.32
CA ARG A 297 4.20 16.94 8.90
C ARG A 297 3.22 15.97 8.25
N LEU A 298 3.42 15.67 6.97
CA LEU A 298 2.57 14.77 6.21
C LEU A 298 3.10 13.35 6.37
N THR A 299 2.36 12.47 7.06
CA THR A 299 2.84 11.13 7.41
C THR A 299 2.43 10.03 6.44
N GLY A 300 1.36 10.23 5.68
CA GLY A 300 0.88 9.21 4.75
C GLY A 300 0.01 9.77 3.64
N TYR A 301 -0.03 9.01 2.55
CA TYR A 301 -0.78 9.27 1.34
C TYR A 301 -1.42 7.98 0.83
N GLN A 302 -2.70 8.02 0.52
CA GLN A 302 -3.42 6.90 -0.08
C GLN A 302 -4.31 7.45 -1.21
N PRO A 303 -3.97 7.15 -2.48
CA PRO A 303 -4.84 7.51 -3.61
C PRO A 303 -6.12 6.68 -3.57
N HIS A 304 -7.23 7.30 -3.96
CA HIS A 304 -8.51 6.62 -4.02
C HIS A 304 -9.30 7.03 -5.27
N MET A 305 -9.53 6.07 -6.11
CA MET A 305 -10.37 6.11 -7.31
C MET A 305 -11.13 4.79 -7.41
N HIS A 306 -12.05 4.68 -8.35
CA HIS A 306 -12.73 3.41 -8.67
C HIS A 306 -12.16 2.75 -9.93
N ASN A 307 -13.01 2.02 -10.66
CA ASN A 307 -12.59 1.18 -11.80
C ASN A 307 -11.89 1.92 -12.95
N ARG A 308 -12.11 3.22 -13.08
CA ARG A 308 -11.49 4.03 -14.15
C ARG A 308 -10.25 4.77 -13.68
N GLY A 309 -9.90 4.66 -12.39
CA GLY A 309 -8.67 5.22 -11.87
C GLY A 309 -7.45 4.72 -12.63
N LYS A 310 -6.59 5.64 -13.10
CA LYS A 310 -5.39 5.36 -13.88
C LYS A 310 -4.12 5.72 -13.14
N ALA A 311 -4.07 6.93 -12.62
CA ALA A 311 -2.92 7.48 -11.91
C ALA A 311 -3.33 8.61 -10.97
N GLN A 312 -2.53 8.85 -9.92
CA GLN A 312 -2.67 10.02 -9.06
C GLN A 312 -1.31 10.48 -8.56
N CYS A 313 -1.07 11.79 -8.59
CA CYS A 313 0.11 12.43 -8.06
C CYS A 313 -0.23 13.40 -6.94
N LEU A 314 0.68 13.56 -6.01
CA LEU A 314 0.62 14.47 -4.88
C LEU A 314 1.80 15.45 -4.94
N GLU A 315 1.50 16.74 -4.89
CA GLU A 315 2.48 17.83 -4.95
C GLU A 315 2.31 18.80 -3.77
N ALA A 316 3.39 19.46 -3.40
CA ALA A 316 3.40 20.60 -2.51
C ALA A 316 3.75 21.87 -3.30
N ILE A 317 2.86 22.86 -3.31
CA ILE A 317 3.11 24.19 -3.83
C ILE A 317 3.43 25.09 -2.64
N TYR A 318 4.69 25.47 -2.52
CA TYR A 318 5.18 26.26 -1.39
C TYR A 318 4.77 27.73 -1.47
N PRO A 319 4.78 28.50 -0.36
CA PRO A 319 4.44 29.93 -0.36
C PRO A 319 5.30 30.79 -1.32
N ASN A 320 6.50 30.34 -1.63
CA ASN A 320 7.38 30.99 -2.62
C ASN A 320 7.10 30.55 -4.07
N MET A 321 6.00 29.84 -4.29
CA MET A 321 5.56 29.30 -5.60
C MET A 321 6.45 28.20 -6.17
N THR A 322 7.42 27.67 -5.44
CA THR A 322 8.13 26.45 -5.86
C THR A 322 7.21 25.23 -5.70
N VAL A 323 7.33 24.29 -6.61
CA VAL A 323 6.53 23.05 -6.61
C VAL A 323 7.46 21.87 -6.35
N GLU A 324 7.09 21.02 -5.40
CA GLU A 324 7.75 19.75 -5.13
C GLU A 324 6.80 18.59 -5.38
N GLN A 325 7.21 17.66 -6.22
CA GLN A 325 6.49 16.40 -6.40
C GLN A 325 6.76 15.51 -5.20
N LEU A 326 5.75 15.23 -4.38
CA LEU A 326 5.90 14.39 -3.18
C LEU A 326 5.83 12.91 -3.52
N SER A 327 4.81 12.49 -4.27
CA SER A 327 4.59 11.09 -4.64
C SER A 327 3.68 10.97 -5.85
N CYS A 328 3.85 9.90 -6.63
CA CYS A 328 2.92 9.52 -7.70
C CYS A 328 2.63 8.01 -7.64
N VAL A 329 1.38 7.66 -7.91
CA VAL A 329 0.97 6.31 -8.27
C VAL A 329 0.61 6.35 -9.75
N ASN A 330 1.49 5.86 -10.61
CA ASN A 330 1.37 5.96 -12.07
C ASN A 330 0.64 4.77 -12.73
N ARG A 331 0.31 3.74 -11.94
CA ARG A 331 -0.43 2.55 -12.35
C ARG A 331 -1.41 2.17 -11.24
N TYR A 332 -2.41 3.01 -11.02
CA TYR A 332 -3.42 2.73 -10.03
C TYR A 332 -4.18 1.44 -10.35
N ASN A 333 -4.45 0.65 -9.33
CA ASN A 333 -5.25 -0.56 -9.46
C ASN A 333 -6.33 -0.56 -8.36
N PHE A 334 -7.57 -0.46 -8.77
CA PHE A 334 -8.73 -0.41 -7.87
C PHE A 334 -8.82 -1.60 -6.91
N GLY A 335 -8.33 -2.78 -7.32
CA GLY A 335 -8.29 -3.98 -6.47
C GLY A 335 -7.34 -3.86 -5.25
N TRP A 336 -6.52 -2.78 -5.16
CA TRP A 336 -5.52 -2.58 -4.11
C TRP A 336 -5.56 -1.15 -3.59
N GLN A 337 -6.17 -0.95 -2.42
CA GLN A 337 -6.28 0.36 -1.76
C GLN A 337 -5.06 0.59 -0.85
N ILE A 338 -3.89 0.86 -1.44
CA ILE A 338 -2.62 0.90 -0.72
C ILE A 338 -2.41 2.28 -0.09
N ALA A 339 -2.12 2.29 1.23
CA ALA A 339 -1.65 3.46 1.94
C ALA A 339 -0.11 3.49 1.95
N TYR A 340 0.46 4.59 1.49
CA TYR A 340 1.90 4.84 1.46
C TYR A 340 2.29 5.71 2.65
N ASN A 341 2.80 5.08 3.71
CA ASN A 341 3.27 5.79 4.90
C ASN A 341 4.74 6.15 4.72
N TYR A 342 5.05 7.44 4.74
CA TYR A 342 6.43 7.91 4.61
C TYR A 342 7.29 7.43 5.77
N ALA A 343 8.54 7.01 5.48
CA ALA A 343 9.50 6.74 6.54
C ALA A 343 9.83 8.04 7.31
N ASP A 344 10.05 7.94 8.63
CA ASP A 344 10.11 9.09 9.53
C ASP A 344 11.20 10.12 9.16
N ASP A 345 12.29 9.66 8.57
CA ASP A 345 13.43 10.50 8.17
C ASP A 345 13.19 11.29 6.86
N VAL A 346 12.21 10.90 6.05
CA VAL A 346 11.86 11.57 4.79
C VAL A 346 10.45 12.16 4.77
N THR A 347 9.71 12.02 5.87
CA THR A 347 8.35 12.54 6.01
C THR A 347 8.28 14.03 5.65
N PRO A 348 7.45 14.49 4.69
CA PRO A 348 7.38 15.89 4.28
C PRO A 348 7.15 16.85 5.45
N LEU A 349 7.97 17.89 5.53
CA LEU A 349 7.81 19.04 6.44
C LEU A 349 7.36 20.22 5.59
N LEU A 350 6.14 20.65 5.78
CA LEU A 350 5.45 21.61 4.94
C LEU A 350 5.18 22.88 5.75
N PRO A 351 5.69 24.07 5.34
CA PRO A 351 5.42 25.33 6.05
C PRO A 351 3.95 25.75 5.93
N ALA A 352 3.52 26.63 6.82
CA ALA A 352 2.21 27.26 6.70
C ALA A 352 2.04 27.95 5.34
N GLY A 353 0.83 27.91 4.80
CA GLY A 353 0.52 28.45 3.48
C GLY A 353 0.87 27.53 2.31
N THR A 354 1.49 26.37 2.53
CA THR A 354 1.68 25.36 1.48
C THR A 354 0.34 24.87 0.98
N ILE A 355 0.19 24.78 -0.34
CA ILE A 355 -0.97 24.18 -0.99
C ILE A 355 -0.60 22.74 -1.35
N ILE A 356 -1.36 21.77 -0.82
CA ILE A 356 -1.33 20.39 -1.28
C ILE A 356 -2.17 20.30 -2.53
N HIS A 357 -1.57 19.80 -3.60
CA HIS A 357 -2.23 19.61 -4.89
C HIS A 357 -2.25 18.12 -5.22
N THR A 358 -3.42 17.59 -5.53
CA THR A 358 -3.59 16.24 -6.07
C THR A 358 -4.04 16.32 -7.51
N THR A 359 -3.32 15.66 -8.41
CA THR A 359 -3.72 15.47 -9.80
C THR A 359 -4.09 14.00 -10.00
N THR A 360 -5.26 13.78 -10.56
CA THR A 360 -5.81 12.43 -10.80
C THR A 360 -6.08 12.25 -12.29
N TRP A 361 -5.84 11.05 -12.81
CA TRP A 361 -6.16 10.67 -14.19
C TRP A 361 -7.08 9.46 -14.21
N HIS A 362 -8.08 9.50 -15.08
CA HIS A 362 -9.02 8.40 -15.31
C HIS A 362 -8.96 7.91 -16.76
N ASP A 363 -9.23 6.62 -16.93
CA ASP A 363 -9.32 5.94 -18.23
C ASP A 363 -10.68 5.25 -18.37
N ASN A 364 -11.58 5.89 -19.12
CA ASN A 364 -12.91 5.37 -19.48
C ASN A 364 -12.92 4.73 -20.88
N SER A 365 -11.75 4.40 -21.43
CA SER A 365 -11.67 3.75 -22.74
C SER A 365 -11.96 2.25 -22.66
N SER A 366 -12.20 1.64 -23.82
CA SER A 366 -12.33 0.18 -23.95
C SER A 366 -11.04 -0.59 -23.74
N LYS A 367 -9.89 0.10 -23.59
CA LYS A 367 -8.58 -0.51 -23.30
C LYS A 367 -8.37 -0.75 -21.82
N ASN A 368 -9.12 -0.06 -20.95
CA ASN A 368 -9.07 -0.28 -19.51
C ASN A 368 -9.80 -1.59 -19.16
N PRO A 369 -9.08 -2.64 -18.69
CA PRO A 369 -9.68 -3.95 -18.42
C PRO A 369 -10.64 -3.93 -17.21
N PHE A 370 -10.59 -2.90 -16.37
CA PHE A 370 -11.45 -2.75 -15.20
C PHE A 370 -12.69 -1.92 -15.49
N ASN A 371 -12.78 -1.28 -16.66
CA ASN A 371 -13.92 -0.44 -17.01
C ASN A 371 -15.14 -1.31 -17.34
N PRO A 372 -16.24 -1.20 -16.59
CA PRO A 372 -17.42 -2.03 -16.84
C PRO A 372 -18.14 -1.67 -18.14
N ASP A 373 -18.13 -0.42 -18.56
CA ASP A 373 -18.71 0.04 -19.84
C ASP A 373 -18.13 1.38 -20.27
N SER A 374 -17.34 1.39 -21.35
CA SER A 374 -16.69 2.58 -21.90
C SER A 374 -17.64 3.51 -22.68
N ARG A 375 -18.87 3.09 -22.94
CA ARG A 375 -19.86 3.86 -23.70
C ARG A 375 -20.62 4.87 -22.85
N ASN A 376 -20.51 4.75 -21.51
CA ASN A 376 -21.23 5.60 -20.59
C ASN A 376 -20.34 6.76 -20.10
N TRP A 377 -20.94 7.92 -19.97
CA TRP A 377 -20.38 9.01 -19.16
C TRP A 377 -20.39 8.61 -17.69
N VAL A 378 -19.37 9.04 -16.93
CA VAL A 378 -19.21 8.74 -15.51
C VAL A 378 -18.89 10.00 -14.73
N GLY A 379 -19.63 10.22 -13.65
CA GLY A 379 -19.42 11.29 -12.69
C GLY A 379 -19.02 10.78 -11.32
N PHE A 380 -18.97 11.71 -10.37
CA PHE A 380 -18.72 11.40 -8.98
C PHE A 380 -19.84 10.54 -8.38
N GLY A 381 -19.46 9.51 -7.61
CA GLY A 381 -20.40 8.69 -6.86
C GLY A 381 -19.71 7.64 -6.00
N ASN A 382 -20.48 6.98 -5.13
CA ASN A 382 -19.97 6.02 -4.17
C ASN A 382 -19.95 4.56 -4.68
N ARG A 383 -20.59 4.29 -5.82
CA ARG A 383 -20.61 2.93 -6.39
C ARG A 383 -19.34 2.70 -7.18
N THR A 384 -18.88 1.46 -7.28
CA THR A 384 -17.72 1.07 -8.10
C THR A 384 -17.88 1.46 -9.58
N THR A 385 -19.13 1.51 -10.05
CA THR A 385 -19.49 1.93 -11.42
C THR A 385 -19.50 3.44 -11.62
N ASP A 386 -19.59 4.23 -10.57
CA ASP A 386 -19.28 5.66 -10.56
C ASP A 386 -17.77 5.80 -10.38
N ASP A 387 -17.23 7.02 -10.23
CA ASP A 387 -15.82 7.19 -9.91
C ASP A 387 -15.58 8.27 -8.86
N MET A 388 -14.35 8.31 -8.33
CA MET A 388 -13.88 9.30 -7.37
C MET A 388 -12.50 9.80 -7.78
N SER A 389 -12.18 11.02 -7.38
CA SER A 389 -10.85 11.61 -7.46
C SER A 389 -10.48 12.09 -6.07
N ARG A 390 -9.95 11.21 -5.23
CA ARG A 390 -9.66 11.50 -3.83
C ARG A 390 -8.29 11.00 -3.40
N ALA A 391 -7.75 11.63 -2.37
CA ALA A 391 -6.58 11.15 -1.64
C ALA A 391 -6.84 11.23 -0.14
N TRP A 392 -6.52 10.16 0.58
CA TRP A 392 -6.45 10.18 2.04
C TRP A 392 -5.07 10.67 2.44
N LEU A 393 -5.02 11.74 3.26
CA LEU A 393 -3.79 12.35 3.74
C LEU A 393 -3.76 12.29 5.26
N ASN A 394 -2.74 11.67 5.82
CA ASN A 394 -2.50 11.66 7.25
C ASN A 394 -1.40 12.68 7.58
N PHE A 395 -1.69 13.61 8.47
CA PHE A 395 -0.74 14.64 8.86
C PHE A 395 -1.04 15.15 10.28
N TYR A 396 -0.10 15.87 10.85
CA TYR A 396 -0.32 16.66 12.04
C TYR A 396 0.34 18.04 11.93
N TYR A 397 -0.26 19.02 12.61
CA TYR A 397 0.28 20.35 12.65
C TYR A 397 1.43 20.46 13.64
N LEU A 398 2.36 21.36 13.35
CA LEU A 398 3.49 21.75 14.15
C LEU A 398 3.34 23.22 14.56
N SER A 399 3.94 23.63 15.70
CA SER A 399 4.22 25.03 15.93
C SER A 399 5.33 25.53 14.99
N ASP A 400 5.50 26.83 14.87
CA ASP A 400 6.58 27.42 14.06
C ASP A 400 7.97 27.03 14.59
N GLU A 401 8.12 26.93 15.93
CA GLU A 401 9.34 26.51 16.60
C GLU A 401 9.66 25.05 16.31
N GLU A 402 8.66 24.17 16.45
CA GLU A 402 8.80 22.73 16.16
C GLU A 402 9.16 22.50 14.69
N PHE A 403 8.52 23.24 13.78
CA PHE A 403 8.82 23.15 12.36
C PHE A 403 10.26 23.55 12.06
N LYS A 404 10.73 24.70 12.58
CA LYS A 404 12.12 25.15 12.42
C LYS A 404 13.11 24.13 12.97
N ALA A 405 12.87 23.63 14.18
CA ALA A 405 13.72 22.63 14.81
C ALA A 405 13.77 21.32 13.98
N ALA A 406 12.63 20.86 13.44
CA ALA A 406 12.57 19.67 12.60
C ALA A 406 13.32 19.85 11.29
N VAL A 407 13.23 21.02 10.65
CA VAL A 407 13.98 21.34 9.42
C VAL A 407 15.48 21.39 9.69
N GLU A 408 15.90 22.05 10.79
CA GLU A 408 17.31 22.13 11.18
C GLU A 408 17.90 20.75 11.47
N ALA A 409 17.19 19.90 12.21
CA ALA A 409 17.61 18.54 12.51
C ALA A 409 17.75 17.70 11.24
N ARG A 410 16.84 17.83 10.29
CA ARG A 410 16.92 17.16 8.97
C ARG A 410 18.15 17.62 8.19
N ASN A 411 18.39 18.92 8.11
CA ASN A 411 19.52 19.50 7.39
C ASN A 411 20.86 19.09 8.03
N ALA A 412 20.92 19.02 9.36
CA ALA A 412 22.10 18.55 10.08
C ALA A 412 22.43 17.08 9.72
N LYS A 413 21.41 16.21 9.76
CA LYS A 413 21.57 14.79 9.39
C LYS A 413 22.00 14.61 7.94
N GLN A 414 21.47 15.40 7.01
CA GLN A 414 21.88 15.35 5.61
C GLN A 414 23.34 15.78 5.40
N ARG A 415 23.78 16.83 6.12
CA ARG A 415 25.20 17.26 6.09
C ARG A 415 26.13 16.17 6.63
N GLU A 416 25.76 15.50 7.72
CA GLU A 416 26.53 14.40 8.28
C GLU A 416 26.68 13.25 7.30
N LEU A 417 25.58 12.79 6.70
CA LEU A 417 25.59 11.72 5.69
C LEU A 417 26.39 12.09 4.44
N SER A 418 26.41 13.37 4.06
CA SER A 418 27.20 13.85 2.91
C SER A 418 28.69 13.92 3.21
N SER A 419 29.08 14.13 4.46
CA SER A 419 30.49 14.19 4.90
C SER A 419 31.13 12.79 5.08
N GLN A 420 30.30 11.74 5.14
CA GLN A 420 30.74 10.34 5.28
C GLN A 420 30.93 9.62 3.92
N ARG A 421 30.58 10.28 2.82
CA ARG A 421 30.76 9.81 1.43
C ARG A 421 32.00 10.45 0.80
#